data_8ffd465cfdc14c249e468b6dd11075f0
#
_entry.id   8ffd465cfdc14c249e468b6dd11075f0
#
_cell.length_a   1.000
_cell.length_b   1.000
_cell.length_c   1.000
_cell.angle_alpha   90.00
_cell.angle_beta   90.00
_cell.angle_gamma   90.00
#
_symmetry.space_group_name_H-M   'P 1'
#
loop_
_entity.id
_entity.type
_entity.pdbx_description
1 polymer ?
#
loop_
_entity_poly.entity_id
_entity_poly.type
_entity_poly.pdbx_seq_one_letter_code
_entity_poly.pdbx_strand_id
1 'polypeptide(L)'
;FHSVRPDLQQTVIDAIYTLREQGRQRIAFIGGAGHMMGSHVFAQDPRTVAFTEWAHLLDMPTDGYVCASGPFTVENGRSQAEALLDACTDDLPDAVLVAADSLAVGVIQVLVARGLRVPDQIAVVSIDNLQVCEYTAPTLSSYAIERSELAETALILLSDAIVGRFMHKHHVLLSTRLVVRQSFIPAYGATAQ
;
A
#
# COMPACT_ATOMS: atom_id res chain seq x y z
N PHE A 1 9.66 4.43 -24.89
CA PHE A 1 10.11 3.13 -24.40
C PHE A 1 8.89 2.28 -24.02
N HIS A 2 9.06 0.94 -23.98
CA HIS A 2 8.11 0.00 -23.39
C HIS A 2 8.30 -0.03 -21.86
N SER A 3 7.26 -0.34 -21.09
CA SER A 3 7.37 -0.49 -19.65
C SER A 3 6.47 -1.59 -19.10
N VAL A 4 6.93 -2.23 -18.04
CA VAL A 4 6.14 -3.12 -17.18
C VAL A 4 6.23 -2.59 -15.76
N ARG A 5 5.10 -2.51 -15.07
CA ARG A 5 5.06 -2.05 -13.67
C ARG A 5 3.86 -2.65 -12.94
N PRO A 6 3.88 -2.75 -11.62
CA PRO A 6 2.68 -3.09 -10.86
C PRO A 6 1.63 -1.99 -11.00
N ASP A 7 0.36 -2.36 -10.98
CA ASP A 7 -0.76 -1.42 -10.95
C ASP A 7 -1.03 -0.97 -9.51
N LEU A 8 -0.20 -0.03 -9.03
CA LEU A 8 -0.27 0.47 -7.66
C LEU A 8 -1.53 1.32 -7.40
N GLN A 9 -2.10 1.93 -8.43
CA GLN A 9 -3.35 2.68 -8.30
C GLN A 9 -4.50 1.72 -8.04
N GLN A 10 -4.65 0.67 -8.88
CA GLN A 10 -5.67 -0.34 -8.68
C GLN A 10 -5.47 -1.08 -7.35
N THR A 11 -4.23 -1.35 -6.94
CA THR A 11 -3.93 -1.96 -5.64
C THR A 11 -4.50 -1.16 -4.46
N VAL A 12 -4.38 0.16 -4.50
CA VAL A 12 -4.93 1.04 -3.45
C VAL A 12 -6.45 0.99 -3.45
N ILE A 13 -7.08 1.00 -4.64
CA ILE A 13 -8.52 0.90 -4.79
C ILE A 13 -9.03 -0.42 -4.21
N ASP A 14 -8.40 -1.53 -4.59
CA ASP A 14 -8.75 -2.87 -4.10
C ASP A 14 -8.60 -2.96 -2.57
N ALA A 15 -7.54 -2.35 -2.02
CA ALA A 15 -7.32 -2.31 -0.57
C ALA A 15 -8.42 -1.51 0.17
N ILE A 16 -8.83 -0.36 -0.36
CA ILE A 16 -9.92 0.44 0.22
C ILE A 16 -11.22 -0.38 0.23
N TYR A 17 -11.58 -1.00 -0.90
CA TYR A 17 -12.80 -1.84 -0.97
C TYR A 17 -12.72 -3.03 -0.02
N THR A 18 -11.59 -3.74 0.02
CA THR A 18 -11.36 -4.88 0.92
C THR A 18 -11.52 -4.49 2.39
N LEU A 19 -11.02 -3.33 2.80
CA LEU A 19 -11.17 -2.82 4.16
C LEU A 19 -12.62 -2.40 4.44
N ARG A 20 -13.28 -1.74 3.49
CA ARG A 20 -14.68 -1.31 3.62
C ARG A 20 -15.67 -2.48 3.69
N GLU A 21 -15.44 -3.55 2.95
CA GLU A 21 -16.24 -4.79 3.01
C GLU A 21 -16.21 -5.43 4.40
N GLN A 22 -15.18 -5.12 5.21
CA GLN A 22 -15.09 -5.51 6.61
C GLN A 22 -15.73 -4.51 7.58
N GLY A 23 -16.39 -3.50 7.07
CA GLY A 23 -17.02 -2.46 7.87
C GLY A 23 -16.05 -1.38 8.37
N ARG A 24 -14.79 -1.34 7.87
CA ARG A 24 -13.86 -0.26 8.20
C ARG A 24 -14.29 1.01 7.47
N GLN A 25 -14.45 2.10 8.21
CA GLN A 25 -14.95 3.37 7.67
C GLN A 25 -13.94 4.50 7.77
N ARG A 26 -13.08 4.47 8.80
CA ARG A 26 -12.04 5.46 9.03
C ARG A 26 -10.69 4.89 8.65
N ILE A 27 -10.48 4.78 7.36
CA ILE A 27 -9.23 4.23 6.81
C ILE A 27 -8.23 5.36 6.68
N ALA A 28 -7.11 5.27 7.39
CA ALA A 28 -5.98 6.19 7.22
C ALA A 28 -5.00 5.64 6.17
N PHE A 29 -4.21 6.55 5.59
CA PHE A 29 -3.15 6.21 4.66
C PHE A 29 -1.80 6.73 5.16
N ILE A 30 -0.80 5.83 5.18
CA ILE A 30 0.59 6.19 5.44
C ILE A 30 1.42 5.87 4.20
N GLY A 31 2.01 6.92 3.62
CA GLY A 31 2.84 6.84 2.42
C GLY A 31 4.21 7.48 2.60
N GLY A 32 4.93 7.59 1.50
CA GLY A 32 6.21 8.27 1.43
C GLY A 32 6.28 9.23 0.26
N ALA A 33 7.25 10.12 0.28
CA ALA A 33 7.62 10.95 -0.85
C ALA A 33 8.96 10.45 -1.40
N GLY A 34 8.99 10.03 -2.64
CA GLY A 34 10.20 9.63 -3.35
C GLY A 34 10.63 10.72 -4.34
N HIS A 35 11.94 11.03 -4.39
CA HIS A 35 12.46 11.72 -5.53
C HIS A 35 12.54 10.75 -6.71
N MET A 36 11.87 11.03 -7.82
CA MET A 36 12.15 10.33 -9.07
C MET A 36 13.61 10.59 -9.43
N MET A 37 14.43 9.52 -9.49
CA MET A 37 15.83 9.60 -9.88
C MET A 37 15.96 10.36 -11.22
N GLY A 38 16.69 11.48 -11.21
CA GLY A 38 16.97 12.28 -12.39
C GLY A 38 15.94 13.36 -12.76
N SER A 39 14.94 13.60 -11.92
CA SER A 39 13.94 14.65 -12.11
C SER A 39 13.94 15.62 -10.94
N HIS A 40 13.92 16.92 -11.22
CA HIS A 40 13.65 17.97 -10.22
C HIS A 40 12.13 18.17 -9.99
N VAL A 41 11.30 17.33 -10.59
CA VAL A 41 9.85 17.40 -10.46
C VAL A 41 9.43 16.49 -9.31
N PHE A 42 8.83 17.06 -8.28
CA PHE A 42 8.10 16.32 -7.26
C PHE A 42 6.84 15.74 -7.90
N ALA A 43 6.89 14.48 -8.30
CA ALA A 43 5.68 13.75 -8.62
C ALA A 43 5.17 13.10 -7.32
N GLN A 44 3.91 13.35 -6.99
CA GLN A 44 3.28 12.61 -5.90
C GLN A 44 3.30 11.11 -6.21
N ASP A 45 3.49 10.30 -5.18
CA ASP A 45 3.40 8.85 -5.32
C ASP A 45 2.00 8.45 -5.81
N PRO A 46 1.87 7.60 -6.84
CA PRO A 46 0.57 7.24 -7.41
C PRO A 46 -0.37 6.58 -6.41
N ARG A 47 0.17 5.94 -5.36
CA ARG A 47 -0.62 5.35 -4.26
C ARG A 47 -1.29 6.43 -3.41
N THR A 48 -0.57 7.50 -3.10
CA THR A 48 -1.10 8.65 -2.36
C THR A 48 -2.19 9.35 -3.15
N VAL A 49 -1.97 9.57 -4.45
CA VAL A 49 -2.96 10.19 -5.34
C VAL A 49 -4.23 9.33 -5.39
N ALA A 50 -4.07 8.03 -5.67
CA ALA A 50 -5.21 7.10 -5.75
C ALA A 50 -5.99 7.07 -4.43
N PHE A 51 -5.31 6.99 -3.28
CA PHE A 51 -5.99 6.99 -1.99
C PHE A 51 -6.80 8.27 -1.77
N THR A 52 -6.19 9.44 -2.00
CA THR A 52 -6.86 10.74 -1.78
C THR A 52 -8.09 10.91 -2.69
N GLU A 53 -7.95 10.56 -3.98
CA GLU A 53 -9.06 10.63 -4.93
C GLU A 53 -10.22 9.71 -4.53
N TRP A 54 -9.93 8.45 -4.18
CA TRP A 54 -10.95 7.49 -3.81
C TRP A 54 -11.54 7.74 -2.42
N ALA A 55 -10.76 8.27 -1.48
CA ALA A 55 -11.28 8.72 -0.20
C ALA A 55 -12.33 9.82 -0.38
N HIS A 56 -12.09 10.79 -1.25
CA HIS A 56 -13.06 11.81 -1.60
C HIS A 56 -14.32 11.24 -2.29
N LEU A 57 -14.14 10.32 -3.25
CA LEU A 57 -15.26 9.68 -3.95
C LEU A 57 -16.16 8.85 -3.03
N LEU A 58 -15.62 8.33 -1.94
CA LEU A 58 -16.30 7.46 -1.00
C LEU A 58 -16.71 8.15 0.30
N ASP A 59 -16.60 9.49 0.36
CA ASP A 59 -16.88 10.31 1.52
C ASP A 59 -16.14 9.85 2.79
N MET A 60 -14.88 9.42 2.63
CA MET A 60 -14.02 9.00 3.75
C MET A 60 -13.28 10.22 4.34
N PRO A 61 -12.94 10.21 5.64
CA PRO A 61 -12.15 11.27 6.24
C PRO A 61 -10.75 11.33 5.61
N THR A 62 -10.27 12.52 5.30
CA THR A 62 -8.92 12.76 4.74
C THR A 62 -8.08 13.67 5.62
N ASP A 63 -8.71 14.62 6.31
CA ASP A 63 -8.02 15.57 7.21
C ASP A 63 -7.46 14.85 8.43
N GLY A 64 -6.12 14.86 8.56
CA GLY A 64 -5.42 14.11 9.61
C GLY A 64 -5.24 12.61 9.31
N TYR A 65 -5.93 12.06 8.31
CA TYR A 65 -5.88 10.63 7.97
C TYR A 65 -4.89 10.28 6.85
N VAL A 66 -4.32 11.27 6.17
CA VAL A 66 -3.33 11.05 5.10
C VAL A 66 -1.98 11.60 5.52
N CYS A 67 -1.03 10.71 5.77
CA CYS A 67 0.36 11.01 6.10
C CYS A 67 1.25 10.45 4.99
N ALA A 68 1.77 11.31 4.10
CA ALA A 68 2.53 10.86 2.94
C ALA A 68 3.76 11.75 2.70
N SER A 69 4.74 11.63 3.58
CA SER A 69 5.97 12.42 3.52
C SER A 69 7.21 11.58 3.86
N GLY A 70 8.39 12.07 3.46
CA GLY A 70 9.66 11.44 3.80
C GLY A 70 9.91 10.08 3.10
N PRO A 71 11.01 9.42 3.44
CA PRO A 71 11.44 8.20 2.76
C PRO A 71 10.63 6.97 3.18
N PHE A 72 10.69 5.91 2.36
CA PHE A 72 10.04 4.61 2.63
C PHE A 72 10.89 3.78 3.61
N THR A 73 11.02 4.22 4.86
CA THR A 73 11.79 3.55 5.91
C THR A 73 10.93 3.21 7.14
N VAL A 74 11.42 2.30 7.98
CA VAL A 74 10.76 1.92 9.23
C VAL A 74 10.64 3.13 10.16
N GLU A 75 11.69 3.95 10.28
CA GLU A 75 11.73 5.15 11.12
C GLU A 75 10.67 6.16 10.69
N ASN A 76 10.53 6.38 9.38
CA ASN A 76 9.51 7.28 8.87
C ASN A 76 8.11 6.73 9.10
N GLY A 77 7.91 5.42 8.95
CA GLY A 77 6.65 4.75 9.29
C GLY A 77 6.24 4.95 10.75
N ARG A 78 7.21 4.86 11.66
CA ARG A 78 6.99 5.17 13.09
C ARG A 78 6.59 6.63 13.31
N SER A 79 7.37 7.56 12.76
CA SER A 79 7.11 9.00 12.91
C SER A 79 5.72 9.40 12.39
N GLN A 80 5.33 8.87 11.23
CA GLN A 80 4.02 9.16 10.64
C GLN A 80 2.87 8.50 11.43
N ALA A 81 3.07 7.29 11.96
CA ALA A 81 2.07 6.63 12.80
C ALA A 81 1.85 7.39 14.12
N GLU A 82 2.92 7.89 14.76
CA GLU A 82 2.79 8.72 15.94
C GLU A 82 2.02 10.01 15.63
N ALA A 83 2.39 10.70 14.55
CA ALA A 83 1.71 11.92 14.12
C ALA A 83 0.21 11.69 13.80
N LEU A 84 -0.10 10.57 13.13
CA LEU A 84 -1.48 10.17 12.82
C LEU A 84 -2.29 9.97 14.11
N LEU A 85 -1.77 9.21 15.07
CA LEU A 85 -2.46 8.91 16.32
C LEU A 85 -2.64 10.17 17.19
N ASP A 86 -1.65 11.06 17.19
CA ASP A 86 -1.71 12.32 17.95
C ASP A 86 -2.69 13.32 17.31
N ALA A 87 -2.86 13.29 15.98
CA ALA A 87 -3.84 14.10 15.27
C ALA A 87 -5.29 13.59 15.43
N CYS A 88 -5.48 12.29 15.61
CA CYS A 88 -6.79 11.61 15.61
C CYS A 88 -7.20 11.11 17.01
N THR A 89 -6.83 11.81 18.09
CA THR A 89 -7.05 11.36 19.48
C THR A 89 -8.50 11.00 19.81
N ASP A 90 -9.46 11.75 19.29
CA ASP A 90 -10.89 11.58 19.56
C ASP A 90 -11.58 10.65 18.54
N ASP A 91 -10.97 10.43 17.38
CA ASP A 91 -11.54 9.62 16.31
C ASP A 91 -10.44 8.81 15.60
N LEU A 92 -9.94 7.78 16.28
CA LEU A 92 -8.89 6.92 15.77
C LEU A 92 -9.30 6.22 14.46
N PRO A 93 -8.38 6.01 13.51
CA PRO A 93 -8.65 5.17 12.36
C PRO A 93 -8.99 3.74 12.81
N ASP A 94 -9.86 3.08 12.08
CA ASP A 94 -10.18 1.66 12.27
C ASP A 94 -9.38 0.75 11.31
N ALA A 95 -8.70 1.36 10.34
CA ALA A 95 -7.71 0.69 9.50
C ALA A 95 -6.63 1.67 9.02
N VAL A 96 -5.45 1.15 8.74
CA VAL A 96 -4.35 1.88 8.09
C VAL A 96 -3.89 1.11 6.86
N LEU A 97 -4.03 1.75 5.70
CA LEU A 97 -3.40 1.30 4.46
C LEU A 97 -2.02 1.94 4.36
N VAL A 98 -0.99 1.12 4.24
CA VAL A 98 0.40 1.59 4.21
C VAL A 98 1.01 1.34 2.84
N ALA A 99 1.60 2.36 2.24
CA ALA A 99 2.09 2.31 0.87
C ALA A 99 3.23 1.31 0.63
N ALA A 100 3.96 0.90 1.68
CA ALA A 100 5.05 -0.08 1.56
C ALA A 100 5.26 -0.83 2.88
N ASP A 101 5.71 -2.07 2.80
CA ASP A 101 5.95 -2.93 3.97
C ASP A 101 6.99 -2.35 4.93
N SER A 102 8.02 -1.67 4.43
CA SER A 102 9.02 -1.02 5.26
C SER A 102 8.43 0.04 6.19
N LEU A 103 7.49 0.86 5.69
CA LEU A 103 6.73 1.80 6.52
C LEU A 103 5.83 1.05 7.51
N ALA A 104 5.15 -0.01 7.06
CA ALA A 104 4.18 -0.76 7.84
C ALA A 104 4.80 -1.45 9.07
N VAL A 105 6.06 -1.88 8.99
CA VAL A 105 6.81 -2.38 10.15
C VAL A 105 6.83 -1.31 11.25
N GLY A 106 7.15 -0.07 10.89
CA GLY A 106 7.17 1.06 11.83
C GLY A 106 5.77 1.36 12.40
N VAL A 107 4.74 1.34 11.55
CA VAL A 107 3.35 1.54 11.94
C VAL A 107 2.92 0.51 12.98
N ILE A 108 3.12 -0.80 12.72
CA ILE A 108 2.76 -1.87 13.67
C ILE A 108 3.48 -1.68 15.01
N GLN A 109 4.77 -1.34 15.00
CA GLN A 109 5.53 -1.11 16.23
C GLN A 109 4.91 0.00 17.08
N VAL A 110 4.46 1.10 16.48
CA VAL A 110 3.82 2.21 17.20
C VAL A 110 2.45 1.80 17.72
N LEU A 111 1.62 1.17 16.91
CA LEU A 111 0.29 0.70 17.34
C LEU A 111 0.38 -0.23 18.55
N VAL A 112 1.27 -1.22 18.49
CA VAL A 112 1.49 -2.17 19.59
C VAL A 112 2.05 -1.45 20.83
N ALA A 113 3.01 -0.53 20.68
CA ALA A 113 3.57 0.24 21.79
C ALA A 113 2.55 1.15 22.48
N ARG A 114 1.56 1.66 21.72
CA ARG A 114 0.42 2.44 22.26
C ARG A 114 -0.69 1.56 22.83
N GLY A 115 -0.54 0.23 22.86
CA GLY A 115 -1.51 -0.72 23.38
C GLY A 115 -2.75 -0.93 22.49
N LEU A 116 -2.69 -0.52 21.22
CA LEU A 116 -3.76 -0.71 20.25
C LEU A 116 -3.70 -2.12 19.66
N ARG A 117 -4.85 -2.81 19.64
CA ARG A 117 -4.93 -4.17 19.13
C ARG A 117 -5.05 -4.19 17.61
N VAL A 118 -4.11 -4.87 16.96
CA VAL A 118 -4.10 -5.14 15.52
C VAL A 118 -4.45 -6.63 15.31
N PRO A 119 -5.49 -6.99 14.56
CA PRO A 119 -6.35 -6.14 13.72
C PRO A 119 -7.62 -5.64 14.39
N ASP A 120 -7.92 -5.99 15.65
CA ASP A 120 -9.23 -5.81 16.26
C ASP A 120 -9.69 -4.34 16.28
N GLN A 121 -8.83 -3.45 16.79
CA GLN A 121 -9.12 -2.02 16.83
C GLN A 121 -8.71 -1.34 15.52
N ILE A 122 -7.49 -1.61 15.06
CA ILE A 122 -6.95 -1.01 13.83
C ILE A 122 -6.38 -2.13 12.95
N ALA A 123 -6.99 -2.37 11.80
CA ALA A 123 -6.45 -3.26 10.80
C ALA A 123 -5.28 -2.59 10.05
N VAL A 124 -4.26 -3.38 9.68
CA VAL A 124 -3.12 -2.87 8.90
C VAL A 124 -2.94 -3.71 7.66
N VAL A 125 -2.91 -3.05 6.50
CA VAL A 125 -2.61 -3.66 5.20
C VAL A 125 -1.55 -2.83 4.51
N SER A 126 -0.60 -3.50 3.86
CA SER A 126 0.48 -2.84 3.13
C SER A 126 0.64 -3.33 1.69
N ILE A 127 1.69 -2.90 1.02
CA ILE A 127 2.02 -3.25 -0.36
C ILE A 127 3.48 -3.69 -0.41
N ASP A 128 3.82 -4.64 -1.27
CA ASP A 128 5.08 -5.24 -1.72
C ASP A 128 5.21 -6.73 -1.38
N ASN A 129 4.66 -7.21 -0.25
CA ASN A 129 4.82 -8.55 0.31
C ASN A 129 6.28 -8.98 0.43
N LEU A 130 7.06 -8.14 1.12
CA LEU A 130 8.45 -8.46 1.48
C LEU A 130 8.48 -9.54 2.57
N GLN A 131 9.59 -10.28 2.64
CA GLN A 131 9.78 -11.32 3.66
C GLN A 131 9.59 -10.81 5.10
N VAL A 132 9.88 -9.54 5.37
CA VAL A 132 9.69 -8.93 6.69
C VAL A 132 8.25 -9.03 7.21
N CYS A 133 7.24 -9.16 6.33
CA CYS A 133 5.84 -9.32 6.70
C CYS A 133 5.59 -10.55 7.58
N GLU A 134 6.41 -11.59 7.46
CA GLU A 134 6.32 -12.83 8.23
C GLU A 134 6.92 -12.70 9.65
N TYR A 135 7.73 -11.67 9.88
CA TYR A 135 8.48 -11.48 11.12
C TYR A 135 7.97 -10.31 11.97
N THR A 136 6.90 -9.63 11.54
CA THR A 136 6.22 -8.64 12.40
C THR A 136 5.32 -9.34 13.42
N ALA A 137 4.96 -8.65 14.49
CA ALA A 137 4.01 -9.14 15.49
C ALA A 137 2.95 -8.06 15.74
N PRO A 138 1.70 -8.24 15.23
CA PRO A 138 1.20 -9.36 14.39
C PRO A 138 1.87 -9.42 13.00
N THR A 139 1.83 -10.60 12.35
CA THR A 139 2.32 -10.76 10.98
C THR A 139 1.51 -9.92 9.98
N LEU A 140 2.19 -9.28 9.03
CA LEU A 140 1.65 -8.22 8.20
C LEU A 140 0.98 -8.75 6.92
N SER A 141 -0.28 -8.42 6.74
CA SER A 141 -1.03 -8.63 5.48
C SER A 141 -0.60 -7.60 4.45
N SER A 142 -0.27 -8.06 3.24
CA SER A 142 0.30 -7.20 2.22
C SER A 142 -0.12 -7.61 0.82
N TYR A 143 -0.30 -6.64 -0.07
CA TYR A 143 -0.50 -6.87 -1.50
C TYR A 143 0.81 -7.25 -2.17
N ALA A 144 0.89 -8.48 -2.65
CA ALA A 144 2.09 -9.02 -3.29
C ALA A 144 2.29 -8.45 -4.69
N ILE A 145 3.51 -7.97 -4.93
CA ILE A 145 4.02 -7.68 -6.28
C ILE A 145 4.79 -8.91 -6.73
N GLU A 146 4.25 -9.63 -7.74
CA GLU A 146 4.86 -10.84 -8.27
C GLU A 146 6.07 -10.49 -9.16
N ARG A 147 7.26 -10.44 -8.54
CA ARG A 147 8.50 -9.99 -9.20
C ARG A 147 8.95 -10.91 -10.33
N SER A 148 8.68 -12.21 -10.23
CA SER A 148 8.93 -13.19 -11.32
C SER A 148 8.10 -12.85 -12.55
N GLU A 149 6.82 -12.59 -12.40
CA GLU A 149 5.93 -12.21 -13.49
C GLU A 149 6.32 -10.87 -14.12
N LEU A 150 6.72 -9.89 -13.29
CA LEU A 150 7.29 -8.63 -13.79
C LEU A 150 8.52 -8.85 -14.66
N ALA A 151 9.45 -9.69 -14.22
CA ALA A 151 10.68 -10.00 -14.95
C ALA A 151 10.39 -10.75 -16.25
N GLU A 152 9.54 -11.76 -16.22
CA GLU A 152 9.13 -12.53 -17.39
C GLU A 152 8.45 -11.65 -18.45
N THR A 153 7.48 -10.82 -18.01
CA THR A 153 6.78 -9.90 -18.90
C THR A 153 7.74 -8.86 -19.51
N ALA A 154 8.69 -8.36 -18.72
CA ALA A 154 9.70 -7.43 -19.23
C ALA A 154 10.62 -8.07 -20.27
N LEU A 155 11.02 -9.33 -20.07
CA LEU A 155 11.84 -10.09 -21.04
C LEU A 155 11.08 -10.36 -22.35
N ILE A 156 9.79 -10.69 -22.26
CA ILE A 156 8.93 -10.88 -23.45
C ILE A 156 8.84 -9.57 -24.23
N LEU A 157 8.51 -8.47 -23.56
CA LEU A 157 8.43 -7.14 -24.20
C LEU A 157 9.75 -6.72 -24.84
N LEU A 158 10.87 -6.98 -24.18
CA LEU A 158 12.19 -6.66 -24.69
C LEU A 158 12.51 -7.52 -25.94
N SER A 159 12.25 -8.82 -25.89
CA SER A 159 12.46 -9.74 -27.02
C SER A 159 11.64 -9.29 -28.24
N ASP A 160 10.36 -8.99 -28.05
CA ASP A 160 9.46 -8.57 -29.13
C ASP A 160 9.86 -7.19 -29.70
N ALA A 161 10.37 -6.28 -28.86
CA ALA A 161 10.88 -5.00 -29.30
C ALA A 161 12.15 -5.13 -30.16
N ILE A 162 13.07 -6.04 -29.78
CA ILE A 162 14.31 -6.29 -30.54
C ILE A 162 14.01 -6.82 -31.93
N VAL A 163 13.03 -7.72 -32.08
CA VAL A 163 12.65 -8.28 -33.39
C VAL A 163 11.67 -7.39 -34.17
N GLY A 164 11.37 -6.21 -33.67
CA GLY A 164 10.54 -5.20 -34.35
C GLY A 164 9.06 -5.57 -34.46
N ARG A 165 8.52 -6.37 -33.53
CA ARG A 165 7.11 -6.76 -33.52
C ARG A 165 6.15 -5.63 -33.16
N PHE A 166 6.65 -4.57 -32.50
CA PHE A 166 5.80 -3.48 -32.05
C PHE A 166 5.88 -2.25 -32.96
N MET A 167 4.74 -1.77 -33.42
CA MET A 167 4.61 -0.47 -34.09
C MET A 167 4.48 0.68 -33.10
N HIS A 168 4.03 0.42 -31.87
CA HIS A 168 3.78 1.42 -30.84
C HIS A 168 4.44 1.01 -29.51
N LYS A 169 4.56 1.97 -28.58
CA LYS A 169 5.03 1.70 -27.21
C LYS A 169 3.95 0.95 -26.44
N HIS A 170 4.37 -0.07 -25.70
CA HIS A 170 3.50 -0.87 -24.86
C HIS A 170 3.80 -0.56 -23.39
N HIS A 171 2.76 -0.33 -22.61
CA HIS A 171 2.83 -0.14 -21.17
C HIS A 171 1.93 -1.20 -20.51
N VAL A 172 2.57 -2.15 -19.84
CA VAL A 172 1.87 -3.25 -19.16
C VAL A 172 1.79 -2.95 -17.68
N LEU A 173 0.56 -3.07 -17.14
CA LEU A 173 0.30 -3.02 -15.72
C LEU A 173 -0.02 -4.43 -15.23
N LEU A 174 0.62 -4.86 -14.15
CA LEU A 174 0.37 -6.16 -13.52
C LEU A 174 -0.38 -5.96 -12.21
N SER A 175 -1.44 -6.72 -12.04
CA SER A 175 -2.24 -6.73 -10.82
C SER A 175 -1.44 -7.25 -9.63
N THR A 176 -1.82 -6.83 -8.43
CA THR A 176 -1.31 -7.37 -7.18
C THR A 176 -2.32 -8.32 -6.55
N ARG A 177 -1.88 -9.11 -5.57
CA ARG A 177 -2.75 -10.05 -4.85
C ARG A 177 -2.55 -9.91 -3.35
N LEU A 178 -3.64 -9.77 -2.60
CA LEU A 178 -3.57 -9.70 -1.14
C LEU A 178 -3.11 -11.04 -0.53
N VAL A 179 -2.04 -10.99 0.24
CA VAL A 179 -1.59 -12.09 1.11
C VAL A 179 -2.06 -11.78 2.53
N VAL A 180 -3.08 -12.49 2.94
CA VAL A 180 -3.71 -12.30 4.27
C VAL A 180 -2.83 -12.92 5.36
N ARG A 181 -2.60 -12.14 6.43
CA ARG A 181 -1.92 -12.56 7.67
C ARG A 181 -2.66 -11.99 8.89
N GLN A 182 -1.99 -11.91 10.03
CA GLN A 182 -2.63 -11.55 11.31
C GLN A 182 -3.05 -10.08 11.41
N SER A 183 -2.39 -9.15 10.69
CA SER A 183 -2.71 -7.71 10.79
C SER A 183 -4.03 -7.31 10.12
N PHE A 184 -4.63 -8.22 9.36
CA PHE A 184 -5.91 -8.05 8.70
C PHE A 184 -6.56 -9.42 8.51
N ILE A 185 -7.81 -9.58 8.95
CA ILE A 185 -8.58 -10.82 8.79
C ILE A 185 -9.82 -10.50 7.94
N PRO A 186 -9.97 -11.07 6.73
CA PRO A 186 -11.14 -10.82 5.90
C PRO A 186 -12.41 -11.35 6.55
N ALA A 187 -13.55 -10.67 6.33
CA ALA A 187 -14.86 -11.21 6.70
C ALA A 187 -15.07 -12.55 6.03
N TYR A 188 -15.70 -13.48 6.73
CA TYR A 188 -15.94 -14.86 6.29
C TYR A 188 -16.49 -14.90 4.85
N GLY A 189 -15.73 -15.48 3.91
CA GLY A 189 -16.14 -15.67 2.52
C GLY A 189 -15.10 -15.39 1.45
N ALA A 190 -14.02 -14.68 1.72
CA ALA A 190 -12.91 -14.55 0.79
C ALA A 190 -12.01 -15.78 0.87
N THR A 191 -12.41 -16.85 0.21
CA THR A 191 -11.55 -18.01 -0.06
C THR A 191 -10.34 -17.52 -0.85
N ALA A 192 -9.16 -17.70 -0.26
CA ALA A 192 -7.89 -17.66 -1.00
C ALA A 192 -8.02 -18.61 -2.21
N GLN A 193 -8.06 -18.04 -3.41
CA GLN A 193 -7.82 -18.77 -4.66
C GLN A 193 -6.41 -18.47 -5.13
#